data_936aa0551f598001ab7f46ccce6ff487
#
_entry.id   936aa0551f598001ab7f46ccce6ff487
#
_cell.length_a   1.000
_cell.length_b   1.000
_cell.length_c   1.000
_cell.angle_alpha   90.00
_cell.angle_beta   90.00
_cell.angle_gamma   90.00
#
_symmetry.space_group_name_H-M   'P 1'
#
loop_
_entity.id
_entity.type
_entity.pdbx_description
1 polymer ?
#
loop_
_entity_poly.entity_id
_entity_poly.type
_entity_poly.pdbx_seq_one_letter_code
_entity_poly.pdbx_strand_id
1 'polypeptide(L)'
;MEQTSASTYSIPCHDIVNTVEFCPYDWCSSLLAVGTNSRVTIYRCRFINEADEGEEGMHEDFDFKLLIDIQNGCPVRSLSWSPVTSYKSYEQPDILRIAAAGSDNRIKIFTTDLVEGTDAEVLEGHTNFINSLTYNPENGDLLASTGDDYTCRLWGNDGSQQACFQLSAPGMSVCIHEKESGKVVVAQKNGVIKIFSLDLQHQISSCDCGISPLMGIDWCRANEDIIGAVAGTEWLVFQLSRSSQPLERRQAHTDGVRDIKWCKSQSNLLATSGRPGRQVKVFNTRHHQIPLSTSLKVSYGMSWHAQLPVLAVGGDAHVHLYYIEPAKQQT
;
A
#
# COMPACT_ATOMS: atom_id res chain seq x y z
N MET A 1 9.34 -26.09 13.56
CA MET A 1 9.94 -24.76 13.68
C MET A 1 9.84 -24.14 12.30
N GLU A 2 9.02 -23.10 12.12
CA GLU A 2 9.00 -22.35 10.85
C GLU A 2 10.38 -21.70 10.68
N GLN A 3 11.06 -21.96 9.58
CA GLN A 3 12.30 -21.28 9.23
C GLN A 3 11.98 -19.80 8.99
N THR A 4 12.53 -18.93 9.82
CA THR A 4 12.40 -17.48 9.64
C THR A 4 13.34 -17.05 8.51
N SER A 5 12.80 -16.59 7.41
CA SER A 5 13.61 -16.08 6.29
C SER A 5 14.24 -14.74 6.67
N ALA A 6 15.54 -14.60 6.40
CA ALA A 6 16.23 -13.31 6.51
C ALA A 6 15.80 -12.38 5.36
N SER A 7 15.87 -11.06 5.58
CA SER A 7 15.68 -10.09 4.47
C SER A 7 16.81 -10.24 3.46
N THR A 8 16.46 -10.09 2.17
CA THR A 8 17.44 -10.09 1.10
C THR A 8 18.31 -8.83 1.15
N TYR A 9 17.66 -7.67 1.37
CA TYR A 9 18.31 -6.38 1.51
C TYR A 9 17.67 -5.57 2.63
N SER A 10 18.34 -4.51 3.12
CA SER A 10 17.78 -3.59 4.10
C SER A 10 18.24 -2.17 3.88
N ILE A 11 17.33 -1.21 4.11
CA ILE A 11 17.61 0.23 4.07
C ILE A 11 17.53 0.76 5.50
N PRO A 12 18.63 1.29 6.08
CA PRO A 12 18.61 1.88 7.42
C PRO A 12 17.83 3.21 7.38
N CYS A 13 17.01 3.43 8.39
CA CYS A 13 16.21 4.64 8.59
C CYS A 13 16.61 5.32 9.90
N HIS A 14 16.41 6.63 10.00
CA HIS A 14 16.76 7.39 11.20
C HIS A 14 15.80 7.22 12.37
N ASP A 15 14.58 6.71 12.10
CA ASP A 15 13.51 6.57 13.10
C ASP A 15 12.66 5.32 12.80
N ILE A 16 11.74 4.99 13.70
CA ILE A 16 10.80 3.88 13.54
C ILE A 16 9.99 4.07 12.26
N VAL A 17 10.00 3.06 11.41
CA VAL A 17 9.22 3.03 10.17
C VAL A 17 7.79 2.65 10.49
N ASN A 18 6.84 3.55 10.21
CA ASN A 18 5.41 3.33 10.43
C ASN A 18 4.68 2.82 9.20
N THR A 19 5.15 3.20 8.02
CA THR A 19 4.57 2.76 6.74
C THR A 19 5.59 2.85 5.62
N VAL A 20 5.44 2.02 4.61
CA VAL A 20 6.26 2.02 3.39
C VAL A 20 5.35 1.91 2.18
N GLU A 21 5.71 2.58 1.08
CA GLU A 21 4.96 2.50 -0.16
C GLU A 21 5.91 2.63 -1.37
N PHE A 22 6.08 1.55 -2.13
CA PHE A 22 6.69 1.65 -3.46
C PHE A 22 5.78 2.43 -4.40
N CYS A 23 6.37 3.23 -5.28
CA CYS A 23 5.60 3.86 -6.34
C CYS A 23 4.92 2.78 -7.20
N PRO A 24 3.58 2.78 -7.32
CA PRO A 24 2.86 1.71 -7.99
C PRO A 24 2.96 1.78 -9.51
N TYR A 25 3.47 2.89 -10.05
CA TYR A 25 3.48 3.19 -11.48
C TYR A 25 4.79 2.69 -12.12
N ASP A 26 4.67 2.05 -13.30
CA ASP A 26 5.80 1.41 -13.98
C ASP A 26 6.91 2.40 -14.36
N TRP A 27 6.56 3.66 -14.65
CA TRP A 27 7.51 4.73 -15.02
C TRP A 27 8.30 5.32 -13.84
N CYS A 28 7.94 5.00 -12.61
CA CYS A 28 8.67 5.42 -11.40
C CYS A 28 8.74 4.32 -10.33
N SER A 29 8.74 3.05 -10.77
CA SER A 29 8.76 1.85 -9.91
C SER A 29 9.96 1.80 -8.95
N SER A 30 11.07 2.46 -9.31
CA SER A 30 12.28 2.54 -8.48
C SER A 30 12.13 3.41 -7.22
N LEU A 31 11.02 4.15 -7.05
CA LEU A 31 10.82 5.03 -5.90
C LEU A 31 10.16 4.29 -4.73
N LEU A 32 10.70 4.50 -3.54
CA LEU A 32 10.17 3.98 -2.27
C LEU A 32 9.98 5.14 -1.30
N ALA A 33 8.75 5.33 -0.83
CA ALA A 33 8.45 6.27 0.24
C ALA A 33 8.37 5.54 1.59
N VAL A 34 8.93 6.17 2.61
CA VAL A 34 8.98 5.67 3.99
C VAL A 34 8.43 6.72 4.92
N GLY A 35 7.35 6.39 5.62
CA GLY A 35 6.75 7.23 6.64
C GLY A 35 7.23 6.82 8.03
N THR A 36 7.76 7.77 8.78
CA THR A 36 8.26 7.60 10.15
C THR A 36 7.42 8.37 11.18
N ASN A 37 7.91 8.51 12.40
CA ASN A 37 7.22 9.26 13.45
C ASN A 37 7.11 10.77 13.15
N SER A 38 7.98 11.31 12.32
CA SER A 38 7.98 12.76 12.05
C SER A 38 8.26 13.13 10.59
N ARG A 39 8.58 12.15 9.73
CA ARG A 39 9.11 12.42 8.39
C ARG A 39 8.48 11.51 7.35
N VAL A 40 8.51 11.99 6.11
CA VAL A 40 8.33 11.22 4.88
C VAL A 40 9.65 11.27 4.12
N THR A 41 10.28 10.11 3.96
CA THR A 41 11.59 9.99 3.31
C THR A 41 11.42 9.23 2.01
N ILE A 42 11.98 9.75 0.91
CA ILE A 42 11.88 9.11 -0.40
C ILE A 42 13.25 8.63 -0.82
N TYR A 43 13.32 7.34 -1.16
CA TYR A 43 14.50 6.67 -1.67
C TYR A 43 14.29 6.28 -3.14
N ARG A 44 15.37 6.28 -3.91
CA ARG A 44 15.49 5.55 -5.16
C ARG A 44 16.12 4.19 -4.84
N CYS A 45 15.49 3.12 -5.24
CA CYS A 45 15.96 1.73 -5.14
C CYS A 45 16.29 1.22 -6.54
N ARG A 46 17.42 0.53 -6.70
CA ARG A 46 17.86 -0.11 -7.95
C ARG A 46 18.15 -1.57 -7.68
N PHE A 47 17.63 -2.43 -8.52
CA PHE A 47 17.88 -3.88 -8.51
C PHE A 47 18.60 -4.27 -9.80
N ILE A 48 19.53 -5.25 -9.75
CA ILE A 48 20.32 -5.68 -10.93
C ILE A 48 19.45 -6.03 -12.14
N ASN A 49 18.24 -6.57 -11.91
CA ASN A 49 17.33 -6.96 -12.97
C ASN A 49 16.64 -5.76 -13.67
N GLU A 50 16.84 -4.55 -13.17
CA GLU A 50 16.38 -3.28 -13.76
C GLU A 50 17.54 -2.54 -14.47
N ALA A 51 18.64 -3.23 -14.78
CA ALA A 51 19.83 -2.61 -15.34
C ALA A 51 19.52 -1.89 -16.65
N ASP A 52 19.50 -0.57 -16.60
CA ASP A 52 19.72 0.29 -17.75
C ASP A 52 21.08 -0.05 -18.33
N GLU A 53 21.15 -0.38 -19.61
CA GLU A 53 22.36 -0.76 -20.36
C GLU A 53 23.42 0.36 -20.45
N GLY A 54 23.37 1.39 -19.58
CA GLY A 54 24.16 2.62 -19.68
C GLY A 54 24.97 3.08 -18.47
N GLU A 55 24.78 2.53 -17.28
CA GLU A 55 25.56 2.95 -16.10
C GLU A 55 26.57 1.87 -15.69
N GLU A 56 27.83 2.02 -16.11
CA GLU A 56 28.98 1.25 -15.62
C GLU A 56 29.18 1.51 -14.12
N GLY A 57 29.13 0.45 -13.28
CA GLY A 57 29.64 0.54 -11.91
C GLY A 57 28.80 -0.04 -10.77
N MET A 58 27.74 -0.80 -11.00
CA MET A 58 27.12 -1.55 -9.92
C MET A 58 27.94 -2.80 -9.56
N HIS A 59 28.48 -2.82 -8.33
CA HIS A 59 29.20 -3.97 -7.76
C HIS A 59 28.33 -4.82 -6.84
N GLU A 60 27.08 -4.39 -6.54
CA GLU A 60 26.14 -5.07 -5.63
C GLU A 60 24.79 -5.30 -6.32
N ASP A 61 24.10 -6.35 -5.90
CA ASP A 61 22.78 -6.76 -6.45
C ASP A 61 21.66 -5.77 -6.15
N PHE A 62 21.90 -4.83 -5.26
CA PHE A 62 20.95 -3.79 -4.82
C PHE A 62 21.70 -2.52 -4.42
N ASP A 63 21.17 -1.38 -4.84
CA ASP A 63 21.62 -0.06 -4.43
C ASP A 63 20.43 0.84 -4.08
N PHE A 64 20.63 1.77 -3.15
CA PHE A 64 19.62 2.76 -2.80
C PHE A 64 20.23 4.12 -2.57
N LYS A 65 19.48 5.16 -2.92
CA LYS A 65 19.86 6.56 -2.73
C LYS A 65 18.73 7.32 -2.08
N LEU A 66 19.05 8.05 -1.00
CA LEU A 66 18.15 9.05 -0.44
C LEU A 66 17.96 10.19 -1.45
N LEU A 67 16.72 10.47 -1.84
CA LEU A 67 16.38 11.60 -2.72
C LEU A 67 15.98 12.82 -1.92
N ILE A 68 15.06 12.65 -0.98
CA ILE A 68 14.55 13.75 -0.15
C ILE A 68 14.02 13.23 1.19
N ASP A 69 14.11 14.10 2.21
CA ASP A 69 13.64 13.86 3.56
C ASP A 69 12.75 15.03 4.00
N ILE A 70 11.43 14.81 4.02
CA ILE A 70 10.40 15.82 4.21
C ILE A 70 9.91 15.78 5.66
N GLN A 71 9.91 16.94 6.33
CA GLN A 71 9.36 17.06 7.67
C GLN A 71 7.83 16.99 7.65
N ASN A 72 7.25 15.96 8.27
CA ASN A 72 5.79 15.83 8.42
C ASN A 72 5.27 16.40 9.75
N GLY A 73 6.09 16.39 10.79
CA GLY A 73 5.77 16.95 12.11
C GLY A 73 4.89 16.07 13.00
N CYS A 74 4.42 14.93 12.49
CA CYS A 74 3.64 13.95 13.26
C CYS A 74 3.83 12.55 12.65
N PRO A 75 3.50 11.47 13.40
CA PRO A 75 3.58 10.10 12.89
C PRO A 75 2.74 9.89 11.64
N VAL A 76 3.40 9.40 10.58
CA VAL A 76 2.77 9.05 9.31
C VAL A 76 2.09 7.69 9.46
N ARG A 77 0.83 7.57 9.03
CA ARG A 77 0.03 6.34 9.14
C ARG A 77 -0.20 5.65 7.80
N SER A 78 -0.39 6.44 6.75
CA SER A 78 -0.61 5.95 5.40
C SER A 78 0.03 6.88 4.39
N LEU A 79 0.50 6.31 3.29
CA LEU A 79 1.09 7.00 2.15
C LEU A 79 0.33 6.61 0.89
N SER A 80 0.27 7.51 -0.08
CA SER A 80 -0.21 7.20 -1.43
C SER A 80 0.49 8.06 -2.46
N TRP A 81 1.08 7.44 -3.49
CA TRP A 81 1.70 8.12 -4.61
C TRP A 81 0.67 8.66 -5.58
N SER A 82 0.88 9.88 -6.06
CA SER A 82 0.09 10.44 -7.15
C SER A 82 0.62 9.98 -8.51
N PRO A 83 -0.25 9.65 -9.49
CA PRO A 83 0.18 9.24 -10.83
C PRO A 83 0.85 10.36 -11.65
N VAL A 84 0.75 11.62 -11.21
CA VAL A 84 1.52 12.72 -11.81
C VAL A 84 3.01 12.69 -11.43
N THR A 85 3.41 11.78 -10.54
CA THR A 85 4.82 11.56 -10.18
C THR A 85 5.61 11.14 -11.41
N SER A 86 6.69 11.86 -11.70
CA SER A 86 7.65 11.59 -12.77
C SER A 86 9.06 11.69 -12.21
N TYR A 87 9.91 10.71 -12.53
CA TYR A 87 11.29 10.71 -12.09
C TYR A 87 12.21 10.13 -13.15
N LYS A 88 13.24 10.92 -13.53
CA LYS A 88 14.20 10.58 -14.62
C LYS A 88 13.52 10.24 -15.95
N SER A 89 12.38 10.87 -16.24
CA SER A 89 11.74 10.78 -17.55
C SER A 89 12.48 11.66 -18.56
N TYR A 90 12.62 11.17 -19.80
CA TYR A 90 13.19 11.97 -20.90
C TYR A 90 12.24 13.06 -21.38
N GLU A 91 10.94 12.91 -21.11
CA GLU A 91 9.88 13.77 -21.67
C GLU A 91 9.34 14.78 -20.65
N GLN A 92 9.54 14.55 -19.36
CA GLN A 92 8.94 15.35 -18.30
C GLN A 92 9.96 15.69 -17.22
N PRO A 93 9.85 16.88 -16.58
CA PRO A 93 10.67 17.22 -15.42
C PRO A 93 10.43 16.26 -14.26
N ASP A 94 11.39 16.12 -13.38
CA ASP A 94 11.25 15.37 -12.14
C ASP A 94 10.23 16.06 -11.23
N ILE A 95 9.12 15.39 -10.94
CA ILE A 95 8.09 15.83 -10.02
C ILE A 95 7.71 14.64 -9.14
N LEU A 96 7.94 14.76 -7.84
CA LEU A 96 7.47 13.78 -6.88
C LEU A 96 6.26 14.35 -6.15
N ARG A 97 5.12 13.66 -6.24
CA ARG A 97 3.89 14.04 -5.53
C ARG A 97 3.36 12.86 -4.72
N ILE A 98 3.23 13.04 -3.41
CA ILE A 98 2.83 12.01 -2.47
C ILE A 98 1.89 12.57 -1.40
N ALA A 99 0.82 11.85 -1.08
CA ALA A 99 -0.05 12.16 0.03
C ALA A 99 0.36 11.34 1.26
N ALA A 100 0.37 11.96 2.42
CA ALA A 100 0.64 11.37 3.72
C ALA A 100 -0.50 11.67 4.69
N ALA A 101 -1.09 10.63 5.31
CA ALA A 101 -2.01 10.80 6.43
C ALA A 101 -1.23 10.80 7.73
N GLY A 102 -1.43 11.85 8.53
CA GLY A 102 -0.81 12.02 9.83
C GLY A 102 -1.70 11.54 10.99
N SER A 103 -1.10 11.43 12.16
CA SER A 103 -1.83 11.20 13.42
C SER A 103 -2.56 12.46 13.93
N ASP A 104 -2.42 13.58 13.23
CA ASP A 104 -3.08 14.86 13.46
C ASP A 104 -4.43 15.00 12.73
N ASN A 105 -4.96 13.90 12.16
CA ASN A 105 -6.21 13.82 11.40
C ASN A 105 -6.20 14.66 10.11
N ARG A 106 -5.01 15.03 9.63
CA ARG A 106 -4.79 15.79 8.41
C ARG A 106 -4.16 14.93 7.34
N ILE A 107 -4.42 15.29 6.08
CA ILE A 107 -3.70 14.77 4.94
C ILE A 107 -2.79 15.88 4.45
N LYS A 108 -1.52 15.58 4.25
CA LYS A 108 -0.54 16.48 3.64
C LYS A 108 -0.15 15.95 2.28
N ILE A 109 -0.25 16.77 1.26
CA ILE A 109 0.20 16.44 -0.09
C ILE A 109 1.51 17.19 -0.30
N PHE A 110 2.58 16.44 -0.44
CA PHE A 110 3.91 16.98 -0.71
C PHE A 110 4.21 16.90 -2.20
N THR A 111 4.64 18.03 -2.77
CA THR A 111 5.08 18.12 -4.16
C THR A 111 6.46 18.72 -4.20
N THR A 112 7.41 18.09 -4.89
CA THR A 112 8.79 18.56 -5.03
C THR A 112 9.36 18.22 -6.39
N ASP A 113 10.20 19.10 -6.90
CA ASP A 113 11.01 18.91 -8.11
C ASP A 113 12.45 18.45 -7.77
N LEU A 114 12.74 18.17 -6.50
CA LEU A 114 14.05 17.82 -5.96
C LEU A 114 15.12 18.93 -6.04
N VAL A 115 14.78 20.13 -6.50
CA VAL A 115 15.70 21.26 -6.72
C VAL A 115 15.33 22.48 -5.89
N GLU A 116 14.10 23.00 -6.08
CA GLU A 116 13.67 24.29 -5.49
C GLU A 116 13.06 24.14 -4.09
N GLY A 117 12.66 22.93 -3.71
CA GLY A 117 12.09 22.68 -2.40
C GLY A 117 10.86 21.76 -2.42
N THR A 118 10.09 21.81 -1.35
CA THR A 118 8.89 20.98 -1.21
C THR A 118 7.70 21.87 -0.85
N ASP A 119 6.70 21.87 -1.70
CA ASP A 119 5.39 22.44 -1.39
C ASP A 119 4.55 21.45 -0.58
N ALA A 120 3.79 21.95 0.37
CA ALA A 120 2.91 21.15 1.21
C ALA A 120 1.50 21.73 1.23
N GLU A 121 0.57 21.00 0.68
CA GLU A 121 -0.87 21.27 0.77
C GLU A 121 -1.47 20.46 1.92
N VAL A 122 -2.37 21.06 2.73
CA VAL A 122 -2.98 20.41 3.89
C VAL A 122 -4.49 20.32 3.67
N LEU A 123 -5.02 19.08 3.69
CA LEU A 123 -6.45 18.82 3.62
C LEU A 123 -6.99 18.56 5.04
N GLU A 124 -7.99 19.34 5.42
CA GLU A 124 -8.65 19.26 6.72
C GLU A 124 -10.11 18.82 6.56
N GLY A 125 -10.60 17.99 7.49
CA GLY A 125 -11.99 17.54 7.46
C GLY A 125 -12.23 16.29 8.30
N HIS A 126 -11.29 15.31 8.30
CA HIS A 126 -11.41 14.17 9.20
C HIS A 126 -11.36 14.61 10.67
N THR A 127 -12.24 14.01 11.48
CA THR A 127 -12.37 14.33 12.90
C THR A 127 -11.69 13.31 13.81
N ASN A 128 -11.14 12.23 13.23
CA ASN A 128 -10.40 11.19 13.92
C ASN A 128 -9.31 10.63 12.98
N PHE A 129 -8.53 9.65 13.47
CA PHE A 129 -7.41 9.07 12.75
C PHE A 129 -7.78 8.58 11.35
N ILE A 130 -6.95 8.93 10.39
CA ILE A 130 -7.02 8.46 9.02
C ILE A 130 -6.23 7.15 8.93
N ASN A 131 -6.87 6.08 8.49
CA ASN A 131 -6.27 4.75 8.46
C ASN A 131 -5.68 4.42 7.08
N SER A 132 -6.24 4.95 6.00
CA SER A 132 -5.81 4.62 4.65
C SER A 132 -6.07 5.75 3.67
N LEU A 133 -5.17 5.89 2.69
CA LEU A 133 -5.22 6.79 1.55
C LEU A 133 -5.06 6.02 0.25
N THR A 134 -5.67 6.51 -0.82
CA THR A 134 -5.38 6.06 -2.19
C THR A 134 -5.68 7.16 -3.19
N TYR A 135 -4.75 7.45 -4.09
CA TYR A 135 -5.05 8.26 -5.28
C TYR A 135 -5.84 7.46 -6.31
N ASN A 136 -6.65 8.16 -7.09
CA ASN A 136 -7.15 7.61 -8.35
C ASN A 136 -5.94 7.34 -9.26
N PRO A 137 -5.67 6.07 -9.61
CA PRO A 137 -4.44 5.72 -10.32
C PRO A 137 -4.44 6.12 -11.80
N GLU A 138 -5.60 6.43 -12.39
CA GLU A 138 -5.72 6.78 -13.80
C GLU A 138 -5.15 8.18 -14.09
N ASN A 139 -5.56 9.19 -13.34
CA ASN A 139 -5.24 10.58 -13.62
C ASN A 139 -4.83 11.39 -12.38
N GLY A 140 -5.03 10.82 -11.18
CA GLY A 140 -4.70 11.45 -9.90
C GLY A 140 -5.58 12.67 -9.57
N ASP A 141 -6.70 12.83 -10.22
CA ASP A 141 -7.65 13.95 -10.01
C ASP A 141 -8.38 13.85 -8.66
N LEU A 142 -8.46 12.63 -8.11
CA LEU A 142 -9.08 12.35 -6.84
C LEU A 142 -8.14 11.62 -5.89
N LEU A 143 -8.21 11.99 -4.62
CA LEU A 143 -7.63 11.26 -3.49
C LEU A 143 -8.76 10.77 -2.60
N ALA A 144 -8.80 9.47 -2.32
CA ALA A 144 -9.72 8.88 -1.35
C ALA A 144 -9.05 8.66 -0.01
N SER A 145 -9.76 8.91 1.08
CA SER A 145 -9.29 8.68 2.45
C SER A 145 -10.38 8.05 3.30
N THR A 146 -10.01 7.23 4.28
CA THR A 146 -10.95 6.65 5.23
C THR A 146 -10.33 6.54 6.62
N GLY A 147 -11.17 6.57 7.66
CA GLY A 147 -10.65 6.61 9.03
C GLY A 147 -11.64 6.23 10.13
N ASP A 148 -11.18 6.46 11.36
CA ASP A 148 -11.92 6.15 12.59
C ASP A 148 -13.08 7.12 12.86
N ASP A 149 -13.27 8.14 12.03
CA ASP A 149 -14.41 9.05 12.08
C ASP A 149 -15.67 8.55 11.34
N TYR A 150 -15.66 7.28 10.92
CA TYR A 150 -16.75 6.62 10.20
C TYR A 150 -17.06 7.28 8.86
N THR A 151 -16.05 7.86 8.21
CA THR A 151 -16.21 8.47 6.89
C THR A 151 -15.21 7.90 5.87
N CYS A 152 -15.62 7.90 4.60
CA CYS A 152 -14.73 7.85 3.46
C CYS A 152 -14.92 9.16 2.69
N ARG A 153 -13.84 9.90 2.47
CA ARG A 153 -13.85 11.23 1.83
C ARG A 153 -13.10 11.19 0.52
N LEU A 154 -13.60 11.97 -0.43
CA LEU A 154 -12.96 12.20 -1.71
C LEU A 154 -12.51 13.67 -1.79
N TRP A 155 -11.29 13.88 -2.23
CA TRP A 155 -10.64 15.18 -2.33
C TRP A 155 -10.22 15.41 -3.77
N GLY A 156 -10.55 16.58 -4.31
CA GLY A 156 -10.13 17.00 -5.63
C GLY A 156 -8.69 17.52 -5.65
N ASN A 157 -8.16 17.74 -6.85
CA ASN A 157 -6.82 18.32 -7.04
C ASN A 157 -6.66 19.75 -6.52
N ASP A 158 -7.78 20.44 -6.34
CA ASP A 158 -7.85 21.80 -5.74
C ASP A 158 -7.88 21.75 -4.20
N GLY A 159 -7.71 20.58 -3.60
CA GLY A 159 -7.79 20.38 -2.15
C GLY A 159 -9.22 20.40 -1.59
N SER A 160 -10.24 20.63 -2.42
CA SER A 160 -11.62 20.66 -1.95
C SER A 160 -12.18 19.26 -1.72
N GLN A 161 -13.03 19.12 -0.67
CA GLN A 161 -13.75 17.88 -0.45
C GLN A 161 -14.90 17.74 -1.45
N GLN A 162 -14.80 16.76 -2.35
CA GLN A 162 -15.78 16.49 -3.40
C GLN A 162 -16.97 15.65 -2.90
N ALA A 163 -16.70 14.66 -2.01
CA ALA A 163 -17.72 13.80 -1.43
C ALA A 163 -17.34 13.32 -0.04
N CYS A 164 -18.37 12.91 0.74
CA CYS A 164 -18.19 12.29 2.03
C CYS A 164 -19.23 11.17 2.21
N PHE A 165 -18.76 9.93 2.22
CA PHE A 165 -19.60 8.76 2.43
C PHE A 165 -19.60 8.37 3.91
N GLN A 166 -20.81 8.26 4.49
CA GLN A 166 -20.97 7.77 5.86
C GLN A 166 -20.85 6.25 5.91
N LEU A 167 -20.05 5.78 6.85
CA LEU A 167 -19.81 4.37 7.10
C LEU A 167 -20.55 3.93 8.38
N SER A 168 -20.84 2.63 8.48
CA SER A 168 -21.47 2.05 9.68
C SER A 168 -20.48 1.65 10.77
N ALA A 169 -19.17 1.63 10.44
CA ALA A 169 -18.07 1.33 11.35
C ALA A 169 -16.81 2.07 10.87
N PRO A 170 -15.73 2.16 11.68
CA PRO A 170 -14.47 2.74 11.26
C PRO A 170 -13.99 2.19 9.92
N GLY A 171 -13.57 3.08 9.01
CA GLY A 171 -12.95 2.70 7.75
C GLY A 171 -11.48 2.34 7.97
N MET A 172 -11.09 1.13 7.60
CA MET A 172 -9.76 0.59 7.86
C MET A 172 -8.83 0.67 6.67
N SER A 173 -9.37 0.47 5.46
CA SER A 173 -8.60 0.49 4.22
C SER A 173 -9.47 0.98 3.08
N VAL A 174 -8.86 1.69 2.12
CA VAL A 174 -9.52 2.17 0.89
C VAL A 174 -8.63 1.86 -0.30
N CYS A 175 -9.22 1.45 -1.41
CA CYS A 175 -8.51 1.21 -2.66
C CYS A 175 -9.37 1.58 -3.89
N ILE A 176 -8.68 1.94 -4.97
CA ILE A 176 -9.22 2.21 -6.31
C ILE A 176 -8.40 1.35 -7.28
N HIS A 177 -9.05 0.75 -8.27
CA HIS A 177 -8.38 -0.07 -9.28
C HIS A 177 -8.04 0.74 -10.52
N GLU A 178 -6.89 0.47 -11.14
CA GLU A 178 -6.40 1.20 -12.31
C GLU A 178 -7.37 1.17 -13.51
N LYS A 179 -8.06 0.02 -13.74
CA LYS A 179 -9.03 -0.15 -14.84
C LYS A 179 -10.47 0.12 -14.45
N GLU A 180 -10.77 0.19 -13.17
CA GLU A 180 -12.10 0.46 -12.60
C GLU A 180 -12.05 1.74 -11.76
N SER A 181 -11.45 2.78 -12.31
CA SER A 181 -11.21 4.07 -11.66
C SER A 181 -12.49 4.81 -11.22
N GLY A 182 -13.64 4.42 -11.78
CA GLY A 182 -14.96 4.90 -11.35
C GLY A 182 -15.49 4.32 -10.05
N LYS A 183 -14.75 3.42 -9.38
CA LYS A 183 -15.19 2.75 -8.14
C LYS A 183 -14.16 2.89 -7.02
N VAL A 184 -14.63 3.19 -5.81
CA VAL A 184 -13.83 3.13 -4.59
C VAL A 184 -14.36 2.04 -3.67
N VAL A 185 -13.46 1.23 -3.13
CA VAL A 185 -13.77 0.13 -2.21
C VAL A 185 -13.24 0.46 -0.83
N VAL A 186 -14.07 0.30 0.18
CA VAL A 186 -13.77 0.65 1.57
C VAL A 186 -14.02 -0.54 2.48
N ALA A 187 -13.00 -0.96 3.21
CA ALA A 187 -13.11 -1.93 4.29
C ALA A 187 -13.57 -1.25 5.58
N GLN A 188 -14.62 -1.77 6.20
CA GLN A 188 -15.09 -1.34 7.51
C GLN A 188 -14.72 -2.36 8.59
N LYS A 189 -14.34 -1.89 9.76
CA LYS A 189 -13.89 -2.72 10.89
C LYS A 189 -14.89 -3.81 11.29
N ASN A 190 -16.18 -3.60 11.03
CA ASN A 190 -17.25 -4.57 11.34
C ASN A 190 -17.32 -5.79 10.39
N GLY A 191 -16.41 -5.92 9.43
CA GLY A 191 -16.37 -7.04 8.48
C GLY A 191 -17.05 -6.77 7.14
N VAL A 192 -17.56 -5.56 6.91
CA VAL A 192 -18.26 -5.20 5.68
C VAL A 192 -17.32 -4.42 4.75
N ILE A 193 -17.26 -4.83 3.50
CA ILE A 193 -16.63 -4.09 2.40
C ILE A 193 -17.72 -3.34 1.65
N LYS A 194 -17.61 -2.04 1.53
CA LYS A 194 -18.52 -1.21 0.74
C LYS A 194 -17.88 -0.77 -0.55
N ILE A 195 -18.66 -0.76 -1.63
CA ILE A 195 -18.25 -0.29 -2.95
C ILE A 195 -19.11 0.91 -3.31
N PHE A 196 -18.46 2.02 -3.59
CA PHE A 196 -19.11 3.27 -4.00
C PHE A 196 -18.74 3.61 -5.45
N SER A 197 -19.69 4.18 -6.18
CA SER A 197 -19.42 4.84 -7.45
C SER A 197 -18.86 6.23 -7.19
N LEU A 198 -17.77 6.60 -7.85
CA LEU A 198 -17.19 7.94 -7.80
C LEU A 198 -18.07 8.93 -8.57
N ASP A 199 -18.58 8.54 -9.75
CA ASP A 199 -19.42 9.40 -10.60
C ASP A 199 -20.78 9.69 -9.97
N LEU A 200 -21.43 8.64 -9.46
CA LEU A 200 -22.78 8.74 -8.89
C LEU A 200 -22.80 9.13 -7.43
N GLN A 201 -21.63 9.11 -6.77
CA GLN A 201 -21.44 9.43 -5.35
C GLN A 201 -22.36 8.67 -4.40
N HIS A 202 -22.67 7.40 -4.70
CA HIS A 202 -23.46 6.54 -3.82
C HIS A 202 -22.93 5.11 -3.76
N GLN A 203 -23.37 4.36 -2.74
CA GLN A 203 -23.02 2.94 -2.58
C GLN A 203 -23.71 2.11 -3.67
N ILE A 204 -22.95 1.29 -4.40
CA ILE A 204 -23.45 0.43 -5.46
C ILE A 204 -23.53 -1.03 -5.03
N SER A 205 -22.63 -1.49 -4.15
CA SER A 205 -22.70 -2.86 -3.62
C SER A 205 -21.97 -3.00 -2.28
N SER A 206 -22.03 -4.18 -1.68
CA SER A 206 -21.29 -4.53 -0.49
C SER A 206 -20.99 -6.02 -0.45
N CYS A 207 -19.85 -6.38 0.17
CA CYS A 207 -19.46 -7.75 0.47
C CYS A 207 -19.35 -7.92 1.98
N ASP A 208 -19.63 -9.14 2.47
CA ASP A 208 -19.53 -9.47 3.89
C ASP A 208 -18.47 -10.56 4.10
N CYS A 209 -17.48 -10.26 4.94
CA CYS A 209 -16.46 -11.23 5.31
C CYS A 209 -17.00 -12.34 6.23
N GLY A 210 -18.12 -12.14 6.89
CA GLY A 210 -18.68 -13.04 7.91
C GLY A 210 -17.85 -13.13 9.19
N ILE A 211 -16.75 -12.39 9.27
CA ILE A 211 -15.84 -12.29 10.43
C ILE A 211 -15.34 -10.86 10.62
N SER A 212 -15.00 -10.52 11.84
CA SER A 212 -14.45 -9.22 12.23
C SER A 212 -13.32 -9.37 13.25
N PRO A 213 -12.42 -8.38 13.40
CA PRO A 213 -12.34 -7.12 12.66
C PRO A 213 -11.79 -7.31 11.25
N LEU A 214 -12.33 -6.61 10.28
CA LEU A 214 -11.72 -6.44 8.95
C LEU A 214 -10.69 -5.32 9.04
N MET A 215 -9.44 -5.62 8.68
CA MET A 215 -8.31 -4.72 8.91
C MET A 215 -7.72 -4.14 7.64
N GLY A 216 -7.82 -4.85 6.52
CA GLY A 216 -7.24 -4.41 5.27
C GLY A 216 -7.91 -5.04 4.06
N ILE A 217 -7.86 -4.33 2.96
CA ILE A 217 -8.23 -4.82 1.62
C ILE A 217 -7.17 -4.37 0.63
N ASP A 218 -7.04 -5.14 -0.43
CA ASP A 218 -6.25 -4.75 -1.59
C ASP A 218 -6.87 -5.32 -2.86
N TRP A 219 -6.84 -4.52 -3.93
CA TRP A 219 -7.43 -4.89 -5.20
C TRP A 219 -6.37 -5.55 -6.10
N CYS A 220 -6.69 -6.71 -6.68
CA CYS A 220 -5.74 -7.41 -7.54
C CYS A 220 -5.51 -6.64 -8.85
N ARG A 221 -4.31 -6.08 -9.06
CA ARG A 221 -3.96 -5.30 -10.25
C ARG A 221 -4.24 -6.02 -11.57
N ALA A 222 -4.04 -7.33 -11.60
CA ALA A 222 -4.22 -8.13 -12.81
C ALA A 222 -5.67 -8.48 -13.13
N ASN A 223 -6.59 -8.34 -12.16
CA ASN A 223 -7.99 -8.71 -12.32
C ASN A 223 -8.91 -7.79 -11.51
N GLU A 224 -9.66 -6.96 -12.21
CA GLU A 224 -10.60 -5.99 -11.68
C GLU A 224 -11.78 -6.59 -10.90
N ASP A 225 -12.00 -7.90 -11.06
CA ASP A 225 -13.07 -8.63 -10.38
C ASP A 225 -12.64 -9.22 -9.02
N ILE A 226 -11.34 -9.18 -8.69
CA ILE A 226 -10.76 -9.84 -7.52
C ILE A 226 -10.30 -8.84 -6.47
N ILE A 227 -10.85 -8.96 -5.26
CA ILE A 227 -10.41 -8.23 -4.07
C ILE A 227 -9.90 -9.22 -3.03
N GLY A 228 -8.74 -8.93 -2.46
CA GLY A 228 -8.23 -9.59 -1.26
C GLY A 228 -8.62 -8.81 -0.01
N ALA A 229 -8.93 -9.52 1.07
CA ALA A 229 -9.25 -8.94 2.36
C ALA A 229 -8.60 -9.72 3.49
N VAL A 230 -8.35 -9.06 4.63
CA VAL A 230 -7.89 -9.72 5.86
C VAL A 230 -8.80 -9.36 7.02
N ALA A 231 -9.40 -10.40 7.61
CA ALA A 231 -10.32 -10.25 8.72
C ALA A 231 -10.12 -11.34 9.78
N GLY A 232 -10.24 -10.97 11.05
CA GLY A 232 -9.97 -11.89 12.16
C GLY A 232 -8.56 -12.47 12.09
N THR A 233 -8.45 -13.77 11.77
CA THR A 233 -7.17 -14.51 11.61
C THR A 233 -6.93 -14.98 10.18
N GLU A 234 -7.82 -14.61 9.24
CA GLU A 234 -7.87 -15.17 7.89
C GLU A 234 -7.59 -14.12 6.82
N TRP A 235 -7.08 -14.57 5.67
CA TRP A 235 -7.21 -13.85 4.41
C TRP A 235 -8.37 -14.43 3.60
N LEU A 236 -9.03 -13.55 2.84
CA LEU A 236 -10.21 -13.85 2.04
C LEU A 236 -10.03 -13.29 0.64
N VAL A 237 -10.60 -13.98 -0.35
CA VAL A 237 -10.67 -13.51 -1.74
C VAL A 237 -12.13 -13.41 -2.14
N PHE A 238 -12.51 -12.27 -2.69
CA PHE A 238 -13.82 -12.01 -3.25
C PHE A 238 -13.73 -11.92 -4.76
N GLN A 239 -14.75 -12.45 -5.43
CA GLN A 239 -15.00 -12.22 -6.84
C GLN A 239 -16.30 -11.41 -6.97
N LEU A 240 -16.15 -10.12 -7.29
CA LEU A 240 -17.22 -9.12 -7.20
C LEU A 240 -18.41 -9.42 -8.11
N SER A 241 -18.15 -9.96 -9.31
CA SER A 241 -19.20 -10.34 -10.26
C SER A 241 -20.02 -11.57 -9.86
N ARG A 242 -19.48 -12.38 -8.94
CA ARG A 242 -20.05 -13.69 -8.60
C ARG A 242 -20.86 -13.69 -7.31
N SER A 243 -20.35 -13.08 -6.26
CA SER A 243 -20.94 -13.20 -4.92
C SER A 243 -20.51 -12.08 -3.98
N SER A 244 -21.41 -11.68 -3.06
CA SER A 244 -21.06 -10.83 -1.91
C SER A 244 -20.36 -11.58 -0.78
N GLN A 245 -20.23 -12.91 -0.88
CA GLN A 245 -19.51 -13.76 0.07
C GLN A 245 -18.12 -14.11 -0.49
N PRO A 246 -17.13 -14.39 0.37
CA PRO A 246 -15.80 -14.76 -0.09
C PRO A 246 -15.81 -16.05 -0.90
N LEU A 247 -15.09 -16.03 -2.02
CA LEU A 247 -14.84 -17.21 -2.87
C LEU A 247 -13.90 -18.20 -2.17
N GLU A 248 -12.91 -17.66 -1.48
CA GLU A 248 -11.87 -18.41 -0.78
C GLU A 248 -11.56 -17.74 0.55
N ARG A 249 -11.27 -18.56 1.57
CA ARG A 249 -10.76 -18.13 2.86
C ARG A 249 -9.75 -19.11 3.40
N ARG A 250 -8.68 -18.57 3.99
CA ARG A 250 -7.63 -19.38 4.62
C ARG A 250 -7.04 -18.68 5.84
N GLN A 251 -6.58 -19.47 6.81
CA GLN A 251 -5.91 -18.94 7.96
C GLN A 251 -4.56 -18.31 7.56
N ALA A 252 -4.37 -17.06 7.94
CA ALA A 252 -3.13 -16.31 7.74
C ALA A 252 -2.25 -16.33 9.00
N HIS A 253 -2.80 -15.88 10.12
CA HIS A 253 -2.09 -15.73 11.39
C HIS A 253 -2.94 -16.26 12.55
N THR A 254 -2.32 -16.62 13.68
CA THR A 254 -3.03 -17.25 14.80
C THR A 254 -3.76 -16.24 15.70
N ASP A 255 -3.21 -15.03 15.88
CA ASP A 255 -3.74 -14.03 16.83
C ASP A 255 -4.31 -12.78 16.16
N GLY A 256 -4.50 -12.83 14.85
CA GLY A 256 -5.10 -11.77 14.06
C GLY A 256 -4.22 -11.21 12.97
N VAL A 257 -4.87 -10.81 11.89
CA VAL A 257 -4.26 -10.15 10.72
C VAL A 257 -4.34 -8.65 10.86
N ARG A 258 -3.45 -7.94 10.15
CA ARG A 258 -3.38 -6.49 10.17
C ARG A 258 -3.49 -5.86 8.79
N ASP A 259 -2.79 -6.40 7.81
CA ASP A 259 -2.71 -5.83 6.47
C ASP A 259 -2.58 -6.91 5.41
N ILE A 260 -2.98 -6.59 4.18
CA ILE A 260 -2.86 -7.43 2.99
C ILE A 260 -2.41 -6.58 1.80
N LYS A 261 -1.51 -7.14 0.99
CA LYS A 261 -1.07 -6.53 -0.28
C LYS A 261 -0.90 -7.60 -1.35
N TRP A 262 -1.55 -7.42 -2.49
CA TRP A 262 -1.33 -8.22 -3.70
C TRP A 262 0.01 -7.88 -4.33
N CYS A 263 0.73 -8.91 -4.77
CA CYS A 263 1.92 -8.70 -5.58
C CYS A 263 1.53 -8.12 -6.95
N LYS A 264 2.15 -6.99 -7.31
CA LYS A 264 1.82 -6.27 -8.55
C LYS A 264 2.37 -6.97 -9.78
N SER A 265 3.54 -7.61 -9.66
CA SER A 265 4.21 -8.35 -10.74
C SER A 265 3.69 -9.77 -10.91
N GLN A 266 3.14 -10.40 -9.86
CA GLN A 266 2.66 -11.78 -9.86
C GLN A 266 1.29 -11.89 -9.20
N SER A 267 0.24 -12.04 -9.99
CA SER A 267 -1.17 -12.05 -9.52
C SER A 267 -1.55 -13.22 -8.61
N ASN A 268 -0.69 -14.22 -8.49
CA ASN A 268 -0.89 -15.37 -7.62
C ASN A 268 -0.23 -15.25 -6.24
N LEU A 269 0.48 -14.14 -5.97
CA LEU A 269 1.10 -13.89 -4.67
C LEU A 269 0.38 -12.78 -3.92
N LEU A 270 0.18 -12.99 -2.63
CA LEU A 270 -0.28 -11.96 -1.70
C LEU A 270 0.53 -12.01 -0.41
N ALA A 271 0.80 -10.85 0.17
CA ALA A 271 1.46 -10.72 1.46
C ALA A 271 0.45 -10.35 2.54
N THR A 272 0.61 -10.89 3.73
CA THR A 272 -0.15 -10.51 4.92
C THR A 272 0.77 -10.22 6.08
N SER A 273 0.38 -9.28 6.95
CA SER A 273 1.02 -9.09 8.24
C SER A 273 0.05 -9.38 9.38
N GLY A 274 0.57 -9.86 10.51
CA GLY A 274 -0.30 -10.21 11.63
C GLY A 274 0.44 -10.60 12.91
N ARG A 275 -0.30 -11.17 13.85
CA ARG A 275 0.16 -11.63 15.17
C ARG A 275 0.10 -13.17 15.25
N PRO A 276 0.87 -13.82 16.15
CA PRO A 276 1.83 -13.26 17.10
C PRO A 276 3.15 -12.87 16.43
N GLY A 277 4.00 -12.16 17.15
CA GLY A 277 5.37 -11.90 16.73
C GLY A 277 5.55 -11.00 15.53
N ARG A 278 4.48 -10.29 15.11
CA ARG A 278 4.53 -9.36 13.96
C ARG A 278 5.04 -10.07 12.70
N GLN A 279 4.44 -11.21 12.43
CA GLN A 279 4.76 -12.04 11.28
C GLN A 279 4.32 -11.39 9.98
N VAL A 280 5.16 -11.56 8.96
CA VAL A 280 4.82 -11.30 7.57
C VAL A 280 4.89 -12.63 6.83
N LYS A 281 3.83 -12.95 6.11
CA LYS A 281 3.73 -14.17 5.30
C LYS A 281 3.34 -13.82 3.88
N VAL A 282 3.98 -14.46 2.92
CA VAL A 282 3.57 -14.44 1.51
C VAL A 282 2.89 -15.76 1.19
N PHE A 283 1.74 -15.68 0.58
CA PHE A 283 0.93 -16.83 0.17
C PHE A 283 0.86 -16.91 -1.34
N ASN A 284 0.92 -18.13 -1.86
CA ASN A 284 0.57 -18.41 -3.25
C ASN A 284 -0.89 -18.87 -3.31
N THR A 285 -1.74 -18.13 -4.02
CA THR A 285 -3.17 -18.42 -4.13
C THR A 285 -3.47 -19.65 -4.98
N ARG A 286 -2.56 -20.07 -5.87
CA ARG A 286 -2.73 -21.27 -6.72
C ARG A 286 -2.19 -22.54 -6.06
N HIS A 287 -1.20 -22.41 -5.23
CA HIS A 287 -0.53 -23.52 -4.56
C HIS A 287 -0.58 -23.31 -3.06
N HIS A 288 -0.67 -24.39 -2.27
CA HIS A 288 -0.71 -24.31 -0.80
C HIS A 288 0.66 -24.01 -0.17
N GLN A 289 1.50 -23.23 -0.86
CA GLN A 289 2.84 -22.88 -0.41
C GLN A 289 2.84 -21.49 0.24
N ILE A 290 3.70 -21.35 1.23
CA ILE A 290 4.04 -20.08 1.89
C ILE A 290 5.49 -19.77 1.51
N PRO A 291 5.73 -19.02 0.40
CA PRO A 291 7.09 -18.75 -0.08
C PRO A 291 7.95 -17.97 0.91
N LEU A 292 7.31 -17.14 1.74
CA LEU A 292 7.98 -16.36 2.78
C LEU A 292 7.20 -16.44 4.09
N SER A 293 7.93 -16.70 5.20
CA SER A 293 7.45 -16.51 6.56
C SER A 293 8.56 -15.87 7.38
N THR A 294 8.35 -14.67 7.89
CA THR A 294 9.34 -13.95 8.69
C THR A 294 8.69 -13.26 9.88
N SER A 295 9.45 -13.03 10.95
CA SER A 295 9.01 -12.30 12.13
C SER A 295 9.97 -11.15 12.39
N LEU A 296 9.43 -9.94 12.50
CA LEU A 296 10.18 -8.73 12.77
C LEU A 296 9.91 -8.23 14.19
N LYS A 297 10.84 -7.49 14.79
CA LYS A 297 10.60 -6.87 16.12
C LYS A 297 9.42 -5.90 16.06
N VAL A 298 9.36 -5.13 15.00
CA VAL A 298 8.28 -4.20 14.65
C VAL A 298 7.99 -4.38 13.17
N SER A 299 6.73 -4.58 12.80
CA SER A 299 6.31 -4.69 11.40
C SER A 299 5.19 -3.68 11.18
N TYR A 300 5.47 -2.66 10.38
CA TYR A 300 4.52 -1.63 10.00
C TYR A 300 4.61 -1.33 8.51
N GLY A 301 3.48 -1.43 7.85
CA GLY A 301 3.37 -1.18 6.42
C GLY A 301 4.07 -2.25 5.58
N MET A 302 3.45 -2.56 4.47
CA MET A 302 4.00 -3.46 3.46
C MET A 302 3.69 -2.87 2.08
N SER A 303 4.63 -3.01 1.15
CA SER A 303 4.39 -2.61 -0.24
C SER A 303 5.18 -3.50 -1.19
N TRP A 304 4.55 -3.88 -2.29
CA TRP A 304 5.21 -4.59 -3.37
C TRP A 304 5.79 -3.62 -4.39
N HIS A 305 6.96 -3.95 -4.90
CA HIS A 305 7.52 -3.31 -6.08
C HIS A 305 6.59 -3.52 -7.30
N ALA A 306 6.47 -2.51 -8.17
CA ALA A 306 5.52 -2.56 -9.27
C ALA A 306 5.83 -3.67 -10.29
N GLN A 307 7.10 -3.91 -10.60
CA GLN A 307 7.55 -4.80 -11.67
C GLN A 307 8.26 -6.07 -11.17
N LEU A 308 8.87 -6.03 -9.99
CA LEU A 308 9.63 -7.15 -9.41
C LEU A 308 8.87 -7.80 -8.26
N PRO A 309 9.07 -9.10 -7.98
CA PRO A 309 8.50 -9.78 -6.83
C PRO A 309 9.28 -9.44 -5.55
N VAL A 310 9.45 -8.16 -5.27
CA VAL A 310 10.13 -7.62 -4.11
C VAL A 310 9.11 -7.01 -3.15
N LEU A 311 9.08 -7.51 -1.92
CA LEU A 311 8.24 -7.01 -0.84
C LEU A 311 9.06 -6.14 0.10
N ALA A 312 8.68 -4.88 0.25
CA ALA A 312 9.19 -4.00 1.30
C ALA A 312 8.33 -4.11 2.56
N VAL A 313 8.97 -4.21 3.70
CA VAL A 313 8.33 -4.26 5.03
C VAL A 313 9.03 -3.29 5.96
N GLY A 314 8.27 -2.38 6.56
CA GLY A 314 8.78 -1.50 7.61
C GLY A 314 9.09 -2.28 8.88
N GLY A 315 10.29 -2.10 9.39
CA GLY A 315 10.74 -2.69 10.64
C GLY A 315 10.96 -1.63 11.72
N ASP A 316 11.84 -1.90 12.65
CA ASP A 316 12.21 -1.00 13.74
C ASP A 316 12.74 0.35 13.21
N ALA A 317 14.00 0.41 12.83
CA ALA A 317 14.60 1.55 12.14
C ALA A 317 15.16 1.13 10.77
N HIS A 318 14.49 0.19 10.11
CA HIS A 318 14.90 -0.33 8.81
C HIS A 318 13.69 -0.62 7.93
N VAL A 319 13.88 -0.49 6.62
CA VAL A 319 13.01 -1.16 5.65
C VAL A 319 13.69 -2.46 5.22
N HIS A 320 13.00 -3.57 5.40
CA HIS A 320 13.45 -4.89 4.98
C HIS A 320 12.87 -5.23 3.62
N LEU A 321 13.72 -5.64 2.69
CA LEU A 321 13.34 -6.02 1.34
C LEU A 321 13.50 -7.53 1.17
N TYR A 322 12.45 -8.19 0.69
CA TYR A 322 12.42 -9.63 0.46
C TYR A 322 12.17 -9.90 -1.02
N TYR A 323 13.14 -10.50 -1.69
CA TYR A 323 12.96 -11.01 -3.05
C TYR A 323 12.28 -12.38 -2.97
N ILE A 324 11.14 -12.54 -3.64
CA ILE A 324 10.38 -13.78 -3.64
C ILE A 324 10.70 -14.54 -4.92
N GLU A 325 11.52 -15.58 -4.82
CA GLU A 325 11.82 -16.43 -5.96
C GLU A 325 10.54 -17.08 -6.51
N PRO A 326 10.34 -17.09 -7.84
CA PRO A 326 9.26 -17.85 -8.43
C PRO A 326 9.44 -19.32 -8.08
N ALA A 327 8.35 -19.97 -7.62
CA ALA A 327 8.39 -21.39 -7.32
C ALA A 327 8.94 -22.15 -8.55
N LYS A 328 10.05 -22.87 -8.38
CA LYS A 328 10.58 -23.74 -9.44
C LYS A 328 9.46 -24.70 -9.84
N GLN A 329 9.02 -24.61 -11.08
CA GLN A 329 8.13 -25.61 -11.65
C GLN A 329 8.86 -26.96 -11.53
N GLN A 330 8.36 -27.84 -10.67
CA GLN A 330 8.78 -29.23 -10.72
C GLN A 330 8.28 -29.79 -12.05
N THR A 331 9.22 -29.94 -12.98
CA THR A 331 9.04 -30.63 -14.27
C THR A 331 8.74 -32.10 -14.04
#